data_35820def80b49535fb780a92b09ffff6
#
_entry.id   35820def80b49535fb780a92b09ffff6
#
_cell.length_a   1.000
_cell.length_b   1.000
_cell.length_c   1.000
_cell.angle_alpha   90.00
_cell.angle_beta   90.00
_cell.angle_gamma   90.00
#
_symmetry.space_group_name_H-M   'P 1'
#
loop_
_entity.id
_entity.type
_entity.pdbx_description
1 polymer ?
#
loop_
_entity_poly.entity_id
_entity_poly.type
_entity_poly.pdbx_seq_one_letter_code
_entity_poly.pdbx_strand_id
1 'polypeptide(L)'
;MTTAAVVAYYSHESKAKISYAGHPPVLYRRAGDNAWSYARPPKHQGQGDSFPLNLPLAVDLDTLYGQITISMAPGDRLFVYTDGVIDAPSPEGESFGLERLKNVLDANPEASLSELKSAVLKTLNQY
;
A
#
# COMPACT_ATOMS: atom_id res chain seq x y z
N MET A 1 19.00 6.28 -0.16
CA MET A 1 18.16 5.66 0.89
C MET A 1 17.27 4.62 0.23
N THR A 2 17.26 3.39 0.73
CA THR A 2 16.51 2.29 0.13
C THR A 2 15.30 1.97 0.99
N THR A 3 14.11 2.02 0.41
CA THR A 3 12.85 1.60 1.02
C THR A 3 12.38 0.29 0.38
N ALA A 4 11.73 -0.55 1.14
CA ALA A 4 11.24 -1.83 0.66
C ALA A 4 9.97 -2.27 1.39
N ALA A 5 9.15 -3.04 0.68
CA ALA A 5 8.12 -3.86 1.28
C ALA A 5 8.29 -5.29 0.78
N VAL A 6 8.14 -6.24 1.67
CA VAL A 6 8.12 -7.66 1.33
C VAL A 6 6.73 -8.19 1.57
N VAL A 7 6.14 -8.79 0.54
CA VAL A 7 4.84 -9.44 0.62
C VAL A 7 5.03 -10.92 0.28
N ALA A 8 4.69 -11.78 1.20
CA ALA A 8 4.75 -13.23 1.01
C ALA A 8 3.36 -13.83 1.15
N TYR A 9 2.91 -14.53 0.11
CA TYR A 9 1.62 -15.21 0.13
C TYR A 9 1.79 -16.71 0.38
N TYR A 10 1.08 -17.19 1.37
CA TYR A 10 1.08 -18.60 1.78
C TYR A 10 -0.25 -19.25 1.38
N SER A 11 -0.28 -19.93 0.24
CA SER A 11 -1.51 -20.49 -0.34
C SER A 11 -2.18 -21.53 0.55
N HIS A 12 -1.39 -22.40 1.21
CA HIS A 12 -1.94 -23.42 2.11
C HIS A 12 -2.57 -22.84 3.37
N GLU A 13 -2.13 -21.68 3.80
CA GLU A 13 -2.62 -21.01 5.00
C GLU A 13 -3.62 -19.91 4.68
N SER A 14 -3.83 -19.59 3.41
CA SER A 14 -4.71 -18.52 2.92
C SER A 14 -4.41 -17.18 3.61
N LYS A 15 -3.13 -16.80 3.65
CA LYS A 15 -2.70 -15.54 4.29
C LYS A 15 -1.50 -14.92 3.59
N ALA A 16 -1.40 -13.60 3.73
CA ALA A 16 -0.25 -12.82 3.31
C ALA A 16 0.45 -12.24 4.53
N LYS A 17 1.77 -12.27 4.52
CA LYS A 17 2.62 -11.61 5.51
C LYS A 17 3.32 -10.44 4.85
N ILE A 18 3.30 -9.28 5.51
CA ILE A 18 3.85 -8.05 4.97
C ILE A 18 4.83 -7.45 5.98
N SER A 19 6.01 -7.08 5.50
CA SER A 19 7.01 -6.37 6.28
C SER A 19 7.44 -5.12 5.52
N TYR A 20 7.60 -4.00 6.23
CA TYR A 20 7.95 -2.71 5.64
C TYR A 20 9.29 -2.21 6.15
N ALA A 21 10.05 -1.58 5.24
CA ALA A 21 11.26 -0.84 5.55
C ALA A 21 11.18 0.55 4.89
N GLY A 22 10.53 1.51 5.55
CA GLY A 22 10.34 2.86 5.06
C GLY A 22 9.43 2.97 3.83
N HIS A 23 8.69 1.91 3.52
CA HIS A 23 7.83 1.84 2.35
C HIS A 23 6.40 2.29 2.69
N PRO A 24 5.67 2.96 1.77
CA PRO A 24 4.26 3.26 1.97
C PRO A 24 3.42 1.98 2.12
N PRO A 25 2.28 2.04 2.82
CA PRO A 25 1.50 0.85 3.12
C PRO A 25 0.88 0.23 1.87
N VAL A 26 0.87 -1.08 1.81
CA VAL A 26 0.11 -1.85 0.83
C VAL A 26 -1.38 -1.60 1.07
N LEU A 27 -2.13 -1.46 0.01
CA LEU A 27 -3.59 -1.40 0.06
C LEU A 27 -4.18 -2.78 -0.18
N TYR A 28 -5.26 -3.11 0.52
CA TYR A 28 -5.97 -4.37 0.30
C TYR A 28 -7.48 -4.17 0.28
N ARG A 29 -8.17 -5.05 -0.43
CA ARG A 29 -9.63 -5.09 -0.50
C ARG A 29 -10.13 -6.52 -0.37
N ARG A 30 -11.08 -6.74 0.52
CA ARG A 30 -11.80 -7.99 0.63
C ARG A 30 -12.74 -8.17 -0.55
N ALA A 31 -12.93 -9.42 -1.00
CA ALA A 31 -13.93 -9.73 -2.00
C ALA A 31 -15.31 -9.25 -1.54
N GLY A 32 -16.01 -8.52 -2.40
CA GLY A 32 -17.32 -7.94 -2.10
C GLY A 32 -17.29 -6.58 -1.39
N ASP A 33 -16.16 -6.13 -0.90
CA ASP A 33 -16.03 -4.78 -0.34
C ASP A 33 -15.92 -3.73 -1.46
N ASN A 34 -16.45 -2.54 -1.21
CA ASN A 34 -16.37 -1.41 -2.13
C ASN A 34 -15.19 -0.49 -1.84
N ALA A 35 -14.54 -0.64 -0.69
CA ALA A 35 -13.46 0.22 -0.26
C ALA A 35 -12.18 -0.56 0.00
N TRP A 36 -11.06 0.07 -0.30
CA TRP A 36 -9.72 -0.41 0.02
C TRP A 36 -9.31 0.05 1.41
N SER A 37 -8.46 -0.74 2.06
CA SER A 37 -7.91 -0.45 3.37
C SER A 37 -6.39 -0.48 3.32
N TYR A 38 -5.75 0.23 4.26
CA TYR A 38 -4.30 0.17 4.40
C TYR A 38 -3.89 -1.04 5.25
N ALA A 39 -2.93 -1.80 4.74
CA ALA A 39 -2.31 -2.89 5.50
C ALA A 39 -1.28 -2.31 6.46
N ARG A 40 -1.69 -1.98 7.67
CA ARG A 40 -0.87 -1.40 8.73
C ARG A 40 -0.87 -2.29 9.96
N PRO A 41 0.21 -2.28 10.75
CA PRO A 41 0.14 -2.84 12.10
C PRO A 41 -0.89 -2.07 12.94
N PRO A 42 -1.51 -2.73 13.92
CA PRO A 42 -2.43 -2.05 14.82
C PRO A 42 -1.71 -0.88 15.51
N LYS A 43 -2.41 0.24 15.63
CA LYS A 43 -1.87 1.43 16.31
C LYS A 43 -1.65 1.12 17.77
N HIS A 44 -0.45 1.35 18.26
CA HIS A 44 -0.21 1.45 19.71
C HIS A 44 -0.64 2.83 20.19
N GLN A 45 -1.21 2.90 21.38
CA GLN A 45 -1.60 4.17 21.99
C GLN A 45 -0.40 5.14 22.03
N GLY A 46 -0.57 6.32 21.42
CA GLY A 46 0.46 7.37 21.38
C GLY A 46 1.29 7.45 20.11
N GLN A 47 1.08 6.56 19.14
CA GLN A 47 1.70 6.69 17.82
C GLN A 47 0.77 7.41 16.83
N GLY A 48 1.25 8.51 16.26
CA GLY A 48 0.56 9.18 15.18
C GLY A 48 0.57 8.38 13.87
N ASP A 49 -0.13 8.87 12.85
CA ASP A 49 -0.10 8.32 11.50
C ASP A 49 1.25 8.64 10.83
N SER A 50 2.31 7.94 11.23
CA SER A 50 3.61 8.15 10.61
C SER A 50 3.78 7.26 9.39
N PHE A 51 4.06 7.88 8.27
CA PHE A 51 4.53 7.25 7.05
C PHE A 51 5.92 7.81 6.74
N PRO A 52 6.82 6.99 6.24
CA PRO A 52 6.73 5.56 5.94
C PRO A 52 6.76 4.68 7.20
N LEU A 53 6.29 3.44 7.06
CA LEU A 53 6.31 2.45 8.13
C LEU A 53 7.72 1.89 8.32
N ASN A 54 8.20 1.87 9.56
CA ASN A 54 9.56 1.49 9.93
C ASN A 54 10.63 2.39 9.28
N LEU A 55 11.88 2.13 9.61
CA LEU A 55 13.02 2.82 9.01
C LEU A 55 13.38 2.21 7.65
N PRO A 56 13.87 3.01 6.70
CA PRO A 56 14.47 2.47 5.48
C PRO A 56 15.59 1.48 5.77
N LEU A 57 15.94 0.66 4.78
CA LEU A 57 17.03 -0.31 4.91
C LEU A 57 18.36 0.40 5.14
N ALA A 58 19.20 -0.21 5.97
CA ALA A 58 20.57 0.22 6.26
C ALA A 58 20.71 1.62 6.90
N VAL A 59 19.63 2.16 7.48
CA VAL A 59 19.69 3.40 8.26
C VAL A 59 20.21 3.12 9.67
N ASP A 60 19.76 2.03 10.28
CA ASP A 60 20.16 1.58 11.61
C ASP A 60 20.36 0.07 11.59
N LEU A 61 21.53 -0.40 12.06
CA LEU A 61 21.87 -1.82 12.08
C LEU A 61 21.01 -2.62 13.09
N ASP A 62 20.52 -1.96 14.12
CA ASP A 62 19.75 -2.60 15.18
C ASP A 62 18.24 -2.57 14.94
N THR A 63 17.79 -2.10 13.77
CA THR A 63 16.36 -2.05 13.44
C THR A 63 15.78 -3.46 13.26
N LEU A 64 14.74 -3.74 14.03
CA LEU A 64 13.92 -4.95 13.89
C LEU A 64 12.69 -4.63 13.06
N TYR A 65 12.54 -5.34 11.94
CA TYR A 65 11.40 -5.18 11.03
C TYR A 65 10.30 -6.16 11.40
N GLY A 66 9.17 -5.63 11.90
CA GLY A 66 8.00 -6.44 12.23
C GLY A 66 7.26 -6.95 10.99
N GLN A 67 6.34 -7.88 11.23
CA GLN A 67 5.44 -8.42 10.21
C GLN A 67 4.00 -8.19 10.59
N ILE A 68 3.15 -7.97 9.59
CA ILE A 68 1.71 -8.05 9.73
C ILE A 68 1.19 -9.24 8.92
N THR A 69 0.11 -9.85 9.40
CA THR A 69 -0.53 -10.98 8.73
C THR A 69 -1.95 -10.61 8.36
N ILE A 70 -2.32 -10.83 7.10
CA ILE A 70 -3.66 -10.59 6.57
C ILE A 70 -4.21 -11.91 6.06
N SER A 71 -5.40 -12.29 6.51
CA SER A 71 -6.12 -13.43 5.91
C SER A 71 -6.53 -13.08 4.49
N MET A 72 -6.29 -13.99 3.55
CA MET A 72 -6.59 -13.81 2.14
C MET A 72 -7.55 -14.89 1.67
N ALA A 73 -8.75 -14.50 1.26
CA ALA A 73 -9.73 -15.38 0.64
C ALA A 73 -9.73 -15.19 -0.89
N PRO A 74 -10.27 -16.15 -1.67
CA PRO A 74 -10.43 -15.95 -3.11
C PRO A 74 -11.20 -14.66 -3.43
N GLY A 75 -10.66 -13.87 -4.36
CA GLY A 75 -11.23 -12.57 -4.74
C GLY A 75 -10.70 -11.37 -3.95
N ASP A 76 -9.99 -11.59 -2.84
CA ASP A 76 -9.30 -10.51 -2.14
C ASP A 76 -8.14 -9.99 -3.00
N ARG A 77 -7.83 -8.71 -2.87
CA ARG A 77 -6.81 -8.05 -3.69
C ARG A 77 -5.82 -7.28 -2.83
N LEU A 78 -4.56 -7.29 -3.28
CA LEU A 78 -3.50 -6.44 -2.76
C LEU A 78 -3.04 -5.47 -3.86
N PHE A 79 -2.76 -4.23 -3.47
CA PHE A 79 -2.18 -3.24 -4.35
C PHE A 79 -0.85 -2.77 -3.75
N VAL A 80 0.23 -3.09 -4.43
CA VAL A 80 1.60 -2.74 -4.05
C VAL A 80 2.13 -1.73 -5.06
N TYR A 81 2.77 -0.69 -4.58
CA TYR A 81 3.24 0.42 -5.42
C TYR A 81 4.51 1.00 -4.81
N THR A 82 5.25 1.75 -5.58
CA THR A 82 6.41 2.51 -5.09
C THR A 82 6.01 3.93 -4.72
N ASP A 83 6.84 4.59 -3.92
CA ASP A 83 6.65 5.99 -3.55
C ASP A 83 6.58 6.94 -4.77
N GLY A 84 7.14 6.55 -5.91
CA GLY A 84 7.00 7.29 -7.15
C GLY A 84 5.56 7.57 -7.58
N VAL A 85 4.61 6.74 -7.14
CA VAL A 85 3.17 6.98 -7.39
C VAL A 85 2.65 8.14 -6.53
N ILE A 86 2.88 8.06 -5.23
CA ILE A 86 2.34 9.04 -4.28
C ILE A 86 3.12 10.35 -4.25
N ASP A 87 4.37 10.33 -4.67
CA ASP A 87 5.23 11.52 -4.74
C ASP A 87 5.15 12.23 -6.10
N ALA A 88 4.41 11.70 -7.07
CA ALA A 88 4.24 12.32 -8.38
C ALA A 88 3.70 13.76 -8.23
N PRO A 89 4.43 14.77 -8.74
CA PRO A 89 4.03 16.16 -8.56
C PRO A 89 3.00 16.62 -9.59
N SER A 90 2.11 17.52 -9.17
CA SER A 90 1.32 18.34 -10.09
C SER A 90 2.20 19.43 -10.71
N PRO A 91 1.70 20.16 -11.73
CA PRO A 91 2.40 21.35 -12.25
C PRO A 91 2.72 22.40 -11.19
N GLU A 92 1.91 22.46 -10.14
CA GLU A 92 2.11 23.38 -8.99
C GLU A 92 3.05 22.80 -7.92
N GLY A 93 3.52 21.56 -8.09
CA GLY A 93 4.44 20.89 -7.18
C GLY A 93 3.80 20.15 -6.01
N GLU A 94 2.48 20.00 -6.02
CA GLU A 94 1.76 19.23 -4.99
C GLU A 94 1.86 17.73 -5.29
N SER A 95 2.24 16.91 -4.30
CA SER A 95 2.32 15.45 -4.45
C SER A 95 0.93 14.83 -4.63
N PHE A 96 0.86 13.77 -5.45
CA PHE A 96 -0.37 13.01 -5.70
C PHE A 96 -0.99 12.50 -4.39
N GLY A 97 -0.19 11.86 -3.57
CA GLY A 97 -0.56 11.44 -2.24
C GLY A 97 -1.35 10.14 -2.17
N LEU A 98 -1.36 9.58 -0.97
CA LEU A 98 -1.97 8.29 -0.69
C LEU A 98 -3.50 8.33 -0.77
N GLU A 99 -4.09 9.43 -0.35
CA GLU A 99 -5.55 9.59 -0.36
C GLU A 99 -6.12 9.60 -1.77
N ARG A 100 -5.47 10.32 -2.70
CA ARG A 100 -5.88 10.32 -4.11
C ARG A 100 -5.75 8.94 -4.74
N LEU A 101 -4.68 8.21 -4.42
CA LEU A 101 -4.50 6.83 -4.89
C LEU A 101 -5.65 5.95 -4.40
N LYS A 102 -5.95 5.98 -3.11
CA LYS A 102 -7.06 5.22 -2.53
C LYS A 102 -8.40 5.57 -3.19
N ASN A 103 -8.65 6.85 -3.42
CA ASN A 103 -9.88 7.32 -4.04
C ASN A 103 -10.06 6.78 -5.48
N VAL A 104 -8.97 6.69 -6.25
CA VAL A 104 -9.02 6.08 -7.59
C VAL A 104 -9.40 4.60 -7.49
N LEU A 105 -8.81 3.87 -6.57
CA LEU A 105 -9.11 2.45 -6.37
C LEU A 105 -10.56 2.25 -5.89
N ASP A 106 -11.01 3.05 -4.94
CA ASP A 106 -12.38 2.98 -4.39
C ASP A 106 -13.45 3.34 -5.44
N ALA A 107 -13.12 4.21 -6.39
CA ALA A 107 -14.03 4.62 -7.46
C ALA A 107 -14.24 3.55 -8.54
N ASN A 108 -13.46 2.46 -8.54
CA ASN A 108 -13.50 1.42 -9.56
C ASN A 108 -13.72 0.03 -8.94
N PRO A 109 -14.83 -0.21 -8.21
CA PRO A 109 -15.04 -1.45 -7.46
C PRO A 109 -15.23 -2.68 -8.35
N GLU A 110 -15.79 -2.52 -9.54
CA GLU A 110 -16.07 -3.60 -10.49
C GLU A 110 -14.92 -3.83 -11.50
N ALA A 111 -13.85 -3.04 -11.42
CA ALA A 111 -12.76 -3.11 -12.40
C ALA A 111 -11.92 -4.38 -12.23
N SER A 112 -11.44 -4.92 -13.35
CA SER A 112 -10.40 -5.94 -13.35
C SER A 112 -9.07 -5.37 -12.84
N LEU A 113 -8.10 -6.23 -12.54
CA LEU A 113 -6.76 -5.78 -12.13
C LEU A 113 -6.11 -4.91 -13.22
N SER A 114 -6.27 -5.27 -14.47
CA SER A 114 -5.75 -4.49 -15.60
C SER A 114 -6.40 -3.12 -15.71
N GLU A 115 -7.71 -3.05 -15.53
CA GLU A 115 -8.48 -1.80 -15.53
C GLU A 115 -8.11 -0.89 -14.36
N LEU A 116 -7.89 -1.44 -13.16
CA LEU A 116 -7.42 -0.68 -12.01
C LEU A 116 -6.05 -0.05 -12.27
N LYS A 117 -5.11 -0.84 -12.79
CA LYS A 117 -3.79 -0.35 -13.16
C LYS A 117 -3.91 0.81 -14.15
N SER A 118 -4.73 0.64 -15.20
CA SER A 118 -4.94 1.67 -16.21
C SER A 118 -5.57 2.93 -15.64
N ALA A 119 -6.54 2.80 -14.72
CA ALA A 119 -7.18 3.94 -14.06
C ALA A 119 -6.18 4.75 -13.22
N VAL A 120 -5.31 4.08 -12.47
CA VAL A 120 -4.26 4.75 -11.68
C VAL A 120 -3.28 5.48 -12.60
N LEU A 121 -2.77 4.82 -13.64
CA LEU A 121 -1.83 5.43 -14.59
C LEU A 121 -2.44 6.63 -15.32
N LYS A 122 -3.69 6.51 -15.76
CA LYS A 122 -4.40 7.61 -16.41
C LYS A 122 -4.55 8.81 -15.48
N THR A 123 -4.93 8.58 -14.23
CA THR A 123 -5.09 9.65 -13.25
C THR A 123 -3.76 10.34 -12.94
N LEU A 124 -2.66 9.58 -12.81
CA LEU A 124 -1.33 10.13 -12.63
C LEU A 124 -0.88 10.99 -13.83
N ASN A 125 -1.14 10.53 -15.05
CA ASN A 125 -0.77 11.26 -16.26
C ASN A 125 -1.56 12.57 -16.45
N GLN A 126 -2.75 12.66 -15.85
CA GLN A 126 -3.60 13.85 -15.89
C GLN A 126 -3.38 14.77 -14.69
N TYR A 127 -2.66 14.31 -13.69
CA TYR A 127 -2.35 15.07 -12.48
C TYR A 127 -1.21 16.05 -12.69
#